data_b3a59c9e5a3cba8b41e7ae5acb5cca01
#
_entry.id   b3a59c9e5a3cba8b41e7ae5acb5cca01
#
_cell.length_a   1.000
_cell.length_b   1.000
_cell.length_c   1.000
_cell.angle_alpha   90.00
_cell.angle_beta   90.00
_cell.angle_gamma   90.00
#
_symmetry.space_group_name_H-M   'P 1'
#
loop_
_entity.id
_entity.type
_entity.pdbx_description
1 polymer ?
#
loop_
_entity_poly.entity_id
_entity_poly.type
_entity_poly.pdbx_seq_one_letter_code
_entity_poly.pdbx_strand_id
1 'polypeptide(L)'
;KYTHKEFKDRIAKFYGKHRADLVAAYMEVNNKELLFEELVDEYNLYKLHDVRTSAGNKAEMVDQLIKLFDEYSIVIPYNEQLEKELYAFSSVQNKITGKWQYKGSDNIHDDMVMSLVLAVVCKNEETSSGYTETY
;
A
#
# COMPACT_ATOMS: atom_id res chain seq x y z
N LYS A 1 18.94 11.31 3.77
CA LYS A 1 18.89 9.92 3.31
C LYS A 1 19.21 8.98 4.47
N TYR A 2 18.37 8.03 4.74
CA TYR A 2 18.53 7.10 5.86
C TYR A 2 19.42 5.92 5.48
N THR A 3 20.21 5.43 6.46
CA THR A 3 20.88 4.15 6.32
C THR A 3 19.82 3.02 6.36
N HIS A 4 20.20 1.83 5.93
CA HIS A 4 19.33 0.65 5.98
C HIS A 4 18.82 0.38 7.42
N LYS A 5 19.72 0.47 8.41
CA LYS A 5 19.35 0.31 9.82
C LYS A 5 18.39 1.40 10.30
N GLU A 6 18.68 2.65 10.01
CA GLU A 6 17.82 3.78 10.39
C GLU A 6 16.42 3.64 9.79
N PHE A 7 16.32 3.18 8.55
CA PHE A 7 15.06 2.93 7.89
C PHE A 7 14.24 1.85 8.60
N LYS A 8 14.88 0.71 8.94
CA LYS A 8 14.23 -0.35 9.69
C LYS A 8 13.78 0.13 11.08
N ASP A 9 14.64 0.83 11.79
CA ASP A 9 14.34 1.38 13.12
C ASP A 9 13.12 2.31 13.08
N ARG A 10 13.00 3.14 12.05
CA ARG A 10 11.86 4.04 11.89
C ARG A 10 10.56 3.30 11.62
N ILE A 11 10.59 2.29 10.77
CA ILE A 11 9.43 1.44 10.50
C ILE A 11 9.01 0.73 11.79
N ALA A 12 9.95 0.13 12.50
CA ALA A 12 9.68 -0.58 13.74
C ALA A 12 9.10 0.33 14.83
N LYS A 13 9.61 1.54 14.93
CA LYS A 13 9.11 2.55 15.88
C LYS A 13 7.66 2.95 15.55
N PHE A 14 7.37 3.22 14.30
CA PHE A 14 6.02 3.55 13.86
C PHE A 14 5.05 2.38 14.09
N TYR A 15 5.46 1.18 13.73
CA TYR A 15 4.69 -0.04 13.98
C TYR A 15 4.41 -0.23 15.47
N GLY A 16 5.43 -0.06 16.31
CA GLY A 16 5.28 -0.20 17.77
C GLY A 16 4.32 0.81 18.37
N LYS A 17 4.33 2.04 17.86
CA LYS A 17 3.40 3.10 18.29
C LYS A 17 1.93 2.72 18.05
N HIS A 18 1.66 2.01 16.98
CA HIS A 18 0.29 1.64 16.56
C HIS A 18 -0.05 0.17 16.83
N ARG A 19 0.85 -0.58 17.46
CA ARG A 19 0.70 -2.04 17.64
C ARG A 19 -0.62 -2.46 18.24
N ALA A 20 -1.11 -1.74 19.25
CA ALA A 20 -2.34 -2.09 19.94
C ALA A 20 -3.59 -2.02 19.05
N ASP A 21 -3.59 -1.08 18.09
CA ASP A 21 -4.73 -0.83 17.21
C ASP A 21 -4.53 -1.42 15.80
N LEU A 22 -3.32 -1.88 15.50
CA LEU A 22 -2.98 -2.40 14.19
C LEU A 22 -3.52 -3.82 14.03
N VAL A 23 -4.32 -4.03 13.00
CA VAL A 23 -4.81 -5.37 12.60
C VAL A 23 -3.81 -6.03 11.67
N ALA A 24 -3.38 -5.33 10.64
CA ALA A 24 -2.40 -5.79 9.67
C ALA A 24 -1.75 -4.60 8.97
N ALA A 25 -0.60 -4.83 8.38
CA ALA A 25 0.08 -3.86 7.52
C ALA A 25 0.62 -4.58 6.30
N TYR A 26 0.47 -3.98 5.13
CA TYR A 26 0.97 -4.52 3.87
C TYR A 26 2.20 -3.76 3.40
N MET A 27 3.18 -4.50 2.92
CA MET A 27 4.41 -3.95 2.36
C MET A 27 4.66 -4.54 0.98
N GLU A 28 4.85 -3.68 0.00
CA GLU A 28 5.31 -4.12 -1.32
C GLU A 28 6.77 -4.58 -1.22
N VAL A 29 7.02 -5.82 -1.63
CA VAL A 29 8.33 -6.45 -1.49
C VAL A 29 9.09 -6.63 -2.79
N ASN A 30 8.59 -6.09 -3.90
CA ASN A 30 9.30 -6.16 -5.17
C ASN A 30 10.73 -5.62 -5.01
N ASN A 31 11.73 -6.50 -5.16
CA ASN A 31 13.15 -6.20 -4.93
C ASN A 31 13.50 -5.76 -3.49
N LYS A 32 12.64 -6.09 -2.51
CA LYS A 32 12.83 -5.71 -1.10
C LYS A 32 12.56 -6.89 -0.16
N GLU A 33 12.71 -8.10 -0.65
CA GLU A 33 12.42 -9.33 0.11
C GLU A 33 13.28 -9.43 1.38
N LEU A 34 14.56 -9.09 1.29
CA LEU A 34 15.45 -9.12 2.44
C LEU A 34 15.04 -8.12 3.52
N LEU A 35 14.66 -6.90 3.11
CA LEU A 35 14.17 -5.89 4.06
C LEU A 35 12.92 -6.39 4.81
N PHE A 36 11.99 -7.01 4.09
CA PHE A 36 10.78 -7.58 4.69
C PHE A 36 11.14 -8.69 5.69
N GLU A 37 11.99 -9.63 5.31
CA GLU A 37 12.44 -10.72 6.19
C GLU A 37 13.08 -10.18 7.47
N GLU A 38 13.96 -9.19 7.34
CA GLU A 38 14.61 -8.57 8.49
C GLU A 38 13.60 -7.87 9.41
N LEU A 39 12.62 -7.16 8.86
CA LEU A 39 11.59 -6.51 9.67
C LEU A 39 10.74 -7.52 10.44
N VAL A 40 10.39 -8.62 9.83
CA VAL A 40 9.63 -9.68 10.51
C VAL A 40 10.48 -10.43 11.54
N ASP A 41 11.67 -10.87 11.14
CA ASP A 41 12.49 -11.79 11.94
C ASP A 41 13.29 -11.06 13.03
N GLU A 42 13.89 -9.92 12.72
CA GLU A 42 14.71 -9.17 13.68
C GLU A 42 13.88 -8.27 14.59
N TYR A 43 12.83 -7.65 14.04
CA TYR A 43 12.02 -6.66 14.75
C TYR A 43 10.67 -7.19 15.22
N ASN A 44 10.35 -8.45 14.92
CA ASN A 44 9.12 -9.14 15.36
C ASN A 44 7.84 -8.43 14.87
N LEU A 45 7.84 -7.92 13.65
CA LEU A 45 6.68 -7.25 13.07
C LEU A 45 5.71 -8.26 12.44
N TYR A 46 5.09 -9.08 13.27
CA TYR A 46 4.28 -10.24 12.81
C TYR A 46 2.97 -9.89 12.11
N LYS A 47 2.51 -8.66 12.24
CA LYS A 47 1.32 -8.17 11.51
C LYS A 47 1.67 -7.58 10.14
N LEU A 48 2.95 -7.55 9.79
CA LEU A 48 3.42 -7.09 8.49
C LEU A 48 3.36 -8.26 7.50
N HIS A 49 2.72 -8.04 6.36
CA HIS A 49 2.54 -9.02 5.30
C HIS A 49 3.14 -8.52 3.99
N ASP A 50 3.74 -9.42 3.24
CA ASP A 50 4.33 -9.12 1.96
C ASP A 50 3.28 -9.07 0.84
N VAL A 51 3.44 -8.12 -0.06
CA VAL A 51 2.63 -8.01 -1.27
C VAL A 51 3.56 -7.87 -2.47
N ARG A 52 3.33 -8.67 -3.48
CA ARG A 52 4.02 -8.54 -4.75
C ARG A 52 3.08 -7.88 -5.74
N THR A 53 3.54 -6.81 -6.36
CA THR A 53 2.78 -6.10 -7.38
C THR A 53 3.30 -6.44 -8.77
N SER A 54 2.38 -6.60 -9.70
CA SER A 54 2.63 -6.79 -11.12
C SER A 54 1.70 -5.88 -11.92
N ALA A 55 1.96 -5.72 -13.19
CA ALA A 55 1.07 -4.96 -14.06
C ALA A 55 -0.37 -5.52 -14.03
N GLY A 56 -0.50 -6.85 -13.91
CA GLY A 56 -1.81 -7.51 -13.88
C GLY A 56 -2.60 -7.26 -12.60
N ASN A 57 -1.98 -7.45 -11.44
CA ASN A 57 -2.70 -7.31 -10.17
C ASN A 57 -2.78 -5.85 -9.69
N LYS A 58 -1.88 -4.97 -10.13
CA LYS A 58 -1.90 -3.56 -9.76
C LYS A 58 -3.22 -2.89 -10.16
N ALA A 59 -3.72 -3.18 -11.36
CA ALA A 59 -4.99 -2.63 -11.84
C ALA A 59 -6.16 -3.04 -10.94
N GLU A 60 -6.23 -4.31 -10.55
CA GLU A 60 -7.27 -4.82 -9.64
C GLU A 60 -7.19 -4.16 -8.26
N MET A 61 -5.98 -3.97 -7.74
CA MET A 61 -5.79 -3.29 -6.47
C MET A 61 -6.22 -1.82 -6.52
N VAL A 62 -5.83 -1.11 -7.57
CA VAL A 62 -6.21 0.30 -7.77
C VAL A 62 -7.72 0.45 -7.92
N ASP A 63 -8.38 -0.47 -8.61
CA ASP A 63 -9.83 -0.45 -8.78
C ASP A 63 -10.58 -0.48 -7.43
N GLN A 64 -10.03 -1.13 -6.42
CA GLN A 64 -10.61 -1.13 -5.08
C GLN A 64 -10.62 0.28 -4.46
N LEU A 65 -9.55 1.05 -4.66
CA LEU A 65 -9.49 2.44 -4.21
C LEU A 65 -10.47 3.32 -5.01
N ILE A 66 -10.51 3.16 -6.32
CA ILE A 66 -11.42 3.92 -7.20
C ILE A 66 -12.87 3.69 -6.78
N LYS A 67 -13.23 2.45 -6.46
CA LYS A 67 -14.58 2.12 -6.00
C LYS A 67 -14.95 2.89 -4.73
N LEU A 68 -14.03 3.02 -3.78
CA LEU A 68 -14.29 3.81 -2.56
C LEU A 68 -14.50 5.29 -2.87
N PHE A 69 -13.76 5.86 -3.81
CA PHE A 69 -13.98 7.24 -4.25
C PHE A 69 -15.35 7.40 -4.91
N ASP A 70 -15.71 6.49 -5.82
CA ASP A 70 -16.98 6.54 -6.52
C ASP A 70 -18.18 6.40 -5.58
N GLU A 71 -18.04 5.65 -4.53
CA GLU A 71 -19.08 5.42 -3.52
C GLU A 71 -19.07 6.48 -2.39
N TYR A 72 -18.16 7.44 -2.44
CA TYR A 72 -17.92 8.41 -1.35
C TYR A 72 -17.71 7.74 0.02
N SER A 73 -17.04 6.60 0.01
CA SER A 73 -16.85 5.73 1.18
C SER A 73 -15.46 5.84 1.80
N ILE A 74 -14.69 6.85 1.43
CA ILE A 74 -13.33 7.07 1.93
C ILE A 74 -13.16 8.52 2.37
N VAL A 75 -12.52 8.70 3.51
CA VAL A 75 -12.08 10.01 3.98
C VAL A 75 -10.56 9.97 4.13
N ILE A 76 -9.89 10.89 3.47
CA ILE A 76 -8.42 10.96 3.46
C ILE A 76 -8.01 12.28 4.11
N PRO A 77 -7.14 12.26 5.13
CA PRO A 77 -6.57 13.49 5.68
C PRO A 77 -5.83 14.27 4.59
N TYR A 78 -5.94 15.59 4.62
CA TYR A 78 -5.23 16.43 3.66
C TYR A 78 -3.72 16.22 3.75
N ASN A 79 -3.12 15.96 2.60
CA ASN A 79 -1.67 15.88 2.43
C ASN A 79 -1.35 16.38 1.03
N GLU A 80 -0.55 17.42 0.94
CA GLU A 80 -0.23 18.08 -0.34
C GLU A 80 0.43 17.13 -1.33
N GLN A 81 1.37 16.31 -0.86
CA GLN A 81 2.06 15.36 -1.74
C GLN A 81 1.11 14.28 -2.25
N LEU A 82 0.26 13.73 -1.40
CA LEU A 82 -0.73 12.73 -1.81
C LEU A 82 -1.72 13.31 -2.81
N GLU A 83 -2.16 14.55 -2.61
CA GLU A 83 -3.05 15.24 -3.56
C GLU A 83 -2.39 15.36 -4.93
N LYS A 84 -1.13 15.80 -4.99
CA LYS A 84 -0.38 15.89 -6.25
C LYS A 84 -0.25 14.54 -6.94
N GLU A 85 0.04 13.49 -6.18
CA GLU A 85 0.16 12.13 -6.73
C GLU A 85 -1.17 11.61 -7.23
N LEU A 86 -2.27 11.85 -6.52
CA LEU A 86 -3.61 11.45 -6.96
C LEU A 86 -4.01 12.12 -8.28
N TYR A 87 -3.73 13.43 -8.42
CA TYR A 87 -4.01 14.13 -9.68
C TYR A 87 -3.14 13.66 -10.83
N ALA A 88 -1.90 13.28 -10.56
CA ALA A 88 -0.97 12.81 -11.59
C ALA A 88 -1.16 11.33 -11.94
N PHE A 89 -1.83 10.58 -11.07
CA PHE A 89 -2.05 9.14 -11.24
C PHE A 89 -3.08 8.89 -12.33
N SER A 90 -2.70 8.17 -13.37
CA SER A 90 -3.57 7.95 -14.52
C SER A 90 -3.45 6.52 -15.05
N SER A 91 -4.47 6.09 -15.76
CA SER A 91 -4.46 4.83 -16.48
C SER A 91 -3.94 5.03 -17.90
N VAL A 92 -3.08 4.12 -18.33
CA VAL A 92 -2.54 4.07 -19.68
C VAL A 92 -2.79 2.67 -20.25
N GLN A 93 -3.41 2.60 -21.43
CA GLN A 93 -3.64 1.32 -22.09
C GLN A 93 -2.39 0.84 -22.81
N ASN A 94 -2.00 -0.39 -22.57
CA ASN A 94 -0.96 -1.05 -23.37
C ASN A 94 -1.54 -1.38 -24.75
N LYS A 95 -0.95 -0.81 -25.79
CA LYS A 95 -1.45 -0.95 -27.16
C LYS A 95 -1.29 -2.36 -27.74
N ILE A 96 -0.38 -3.16 -27.18
CA ILE A 96 -0.12 -4.52 -27.63
C ILE A 96 -1.05 -5.51 -26.99
N THR A 97 -1.23 -5.43 -25.65
CA THR A 97 -2.03 -6.38 -24.87
C THR A 97 -3.46 -5.92 -24.64
N GLY A 98 -3.77 -4.66 -24.85
CA GLY A 98 -5.05 -4.06 -24.55
C GLY A 98 -5.27 -3.82 -23.04
N LYS A 99 -4.35 -4.21 -22.19
CA LYS A 99 -4.48 -4.07 -20.73
C LYS A 99 -4.22 -2.63 -20.29
N TRP A 100 -4.95 -2.20 -19.26
CA TRP A 100 -4.76 -0.93 -18.61
C TRP A 100 -3.69 -1.01 -17.54
N GLN A 101 -2.86 0.01 -17.47
CA GLN A 101 -1.83 0.17 -16.43
C GLN A 101 -2.03 1.51 -15.72
N TYR A 102 -1.87 1.51 -14.40
CA TYR A 102 -1.93 2.73 -13.59
C TYR A 102 -0.54 3.16 -13.18
N LYS A 103 -0.21 4.42 -13.38
CA LYS A 103 1.09 4.97 -13.00
C LYS A 103 1.00 6.48 -12.77
N GLY A 104 1.94 7.03 -12.01
CA GLY A 104 2.17 8.45 -11.92
C GLY A 104 2.67 9.03 -13.24
N SER A 105 2.65 10.34 -13.37
CA SER A 105 3.26 11.01 -14.52
C SER A 105 4.80 10.90 -14.44
N ASP A 106 5.48 11.19 -15.53
CA ASP A 106 6.95 11.03 -15.64
C ASP A 106 7.73 11.81 -14.57
N ASN A 107 7.15 12.89 -14.02
CA ASN A 107 7.80 13.76 -13.04
C ASN A 107 7.25 13.62 -11.61
N ILE A 108 6.25 12.77 -11.40
CA ILE A 108 5.61 12.60 -10.10
C ILE A 108 5.52 11.11 -9.77
N HIS A 109 6.14 10.74 -8.64
CA HIS A 109 6.08 9.38 -8.12
C HIS A 109 4.67 9.05 -7.64
N ASP A 110 4.36 7.77 -7.52
CA ASP A 110 3.06 7.28 -7.07
C ASP A 110 3.14 6.52 -5.73
N ASP A 111 4.20 6.72 -4.97
CA ASP A 111 4.50 5.96 -3.75
C ASP A 111 3.40 6.10 -2.69
N MET A 112 2.91 7.32 -2.48
CA MET A 112 1.84 7.56 -1.50
C MET A 112 0.50 7.02 -1.98
N VAL A 113 0.20 7.16 -3.27
CA VAL A 113 -1.02 6.56 -3.86
C VAL A 113 -0.98 5.06 -3.71
N MET A 114 0.15 4.41 -4.00
CA MET A 114 0.28 2.96 -3.86
C MET A 114 0.21 2.51 -2.41
N SER A 115 0.74 3.28 -1.47
CA SER A 115 0.57 3.00 -0.04
C SER A 115 -0.91 3.04 0.37
N LEU A 116 -1.65 4.02 -0.15
CA LEU A 116 -3.10 4.11 0.08
C LEU A 116 -3.84 2.92 -0.54
N VAL A 117 -3.48 2.53 -1.76
CA VAL A 117 -4.03 1.35 -2.43
C VAL A 117 -3.80 0.09 -1.58
N LEU A 118 -2.58 -0.12 -1.10
CA LEU A 118 -2.26 -1.27 -0.25
C LEU A 118 -3.06 -1.27 1.06
N ALA A 119 -3.29 -0.11 1.66
CA ALA A 119 -4.10 0.01 2.86
C ALA A 119 -5.56 -0.41 2.60
N VAL A 120 -6.12 -0.02 1.47
CA VAL A 120 -7.48 -0.40 1.06
C VAL A 120 -7.56 -1.91 0.79
N VAL A 121 -6.60 -2.47 0.07
CA VAL A 121 -6.53 -3.91 -0.20
C VAL A 121 -6.41 -4.69 1.10
N CYS A 122 -5.54 -4.25 2.01
CA CYS A 122 -5.37 -4.85 3.32
C CYS A 122 -6.69 -4.89 4.10
N LYS A 123 -7.38 -3.76 4.17
CA LYS A 123 -8.68 -3.67 4.83
C LYS A 123 -9.68 -4.66 4.22
N ASN A 124 -9.77 -4.72 2.91
CA ASN A 124 -10.73 -5.60 2.22
C ASN A 124 -10.42 -7.08 2.45
N GLU A 125 -9.15 -7.47 2.40
CA GLU A 125 -8.73 -8.85 2.63
C GLU A 125 -8.93 -9.28 4.07
N GLU A 126 -8.58 -8.44 5.04
CA GLU A 126 -8.77 -8.72 6.46
C GLU A 126 -10.26 -8.81 6.83
N THR A 127 -11.11 -8.00 6.20
CA THR A 127 -12.55 -8.04 6.43
C THR A 127 -13.18 -9.30 5.82
N SER A 128 -12.71 -9.73 4.64
CA SER A 128 -13.26 -10.90 3.93
C SER A 128 -12.76 -12.24 4.48
N SER A 129 -11.65 -12.27 5.21
CA SER A 129 -11.07 -13.51 5.76
C SER A 129 -11.75 -14.02 7.03
N GLY A 130 -12.93 -13.51 7.38
CA GLY A 130 -13.72 -13.99 8.51
C GLY A 130 -13.29 -13.45 9.86
N TYR A 131 -12.53 -12.37 9.90
CA TYR A 131 -12.42 -11.56 11.09
C TYR A 131 -13.79 -10.93 11.35
N THR A 132 -14.68 -11.74 11.85
CA THR A 132 -15.87 -11.23 12.46
C THR A 132 -15.44 -10.59 13.75
N GLU A 133 -15.32 -9.27 13.74
CA GLU A 133 -15.37 -8.52 14.97
C GLU A 133 -16.71 -8.83 15.61
N THR A 134 -16.71 -9.71 16.57
CA THR A 134 -17.82 -9.86 17.49
C THR A 134 -17.74 -8.70 18.48
N TYR A 135 -18.51 -7.71 18.20
CA TYR A 135 -18.79 -6.69 19.19
C TYR A 135 -19.77 -7.21 20.22
#